data_60121f0cc19a221d9124ea2b2d9d01c6
#
_entry.id   60121f0cc19a221d9124ea2b2d9d01c6
#
_cell.length_a   1.000
_cell.length_b   1.000
_cell.length_c   1.000
_cell.angle_alpha   90.00
_cell.angle_beta   90.00
_cell.angle_gamma   90.00
#
_symmetry.space_group_name_H-M   'P 1'
#
loop_
_entity.id
_entity.type
_entity.pdbx_description
1 polymer ?
#
loop_
_entity_poly.entity_id
_entity_poly.type
_entity_poly.pdbx_seq_one_letter_code
_entity_poly.pdbx_strand_id
1 'polypeptide(L)'
;SGGQIQCATSGSGNLIEGLTVYFALKSGSATLTSLTAVTDQNGIATTSVKGAMTGSVTVSAVTTAGGMQTVDITLVAGPADASKSVLKNNRSSLKGDFTDSAELHLVLHDISGNPIKVSEGLEFVQSGTNVPYVQVSAIDYSKNFSGEYKATVTGGGEGITTLIPVLNGVHQAGLSTTIQFTRAEDKIMSGTVSVNGTDLPTTTFPSQGFTGAYYQLNNDNFAPGKTAADYEFSSSASWVDVDATGKVTFKNVGSNSERITATPKSGGPSYVYEIRVKSWWVNAGEAFMIYSLAENFCSSNGYTLPRANYLNHSSSRGIGSLYSEWGDMGHYTTEAGFQSNMYWSSK
;
A
#
# COMPACT_ATOMS: atom_id res chain seq x y z
N SER A 1 -33.11 2.62 -21.36
CA SER A 1 -32.55 1.82 -22.43
C SER A 1 -33.44 1.79 -23.66
N GLY A 2 -32.91 1.49 -24.87
CA GLY A 2 -33.64 1.43 -26.11
C GLY A 2 -32.91 0.61 -27.16
N GLY A 3 -33.64 0.11 -28.10
CA GLY A 3 -33.12 -0.65 -29.23
C GLY A 3 -34.01 -0.52 -30.46
N GLN A 4 -33.51 -0.91 -31.63
CA GLN A 4 -34.23 -0.97 -32.87
C GLN A 4 -34.77 -2.38 -33.10
N ILE A 5 -36.01 -2.47 -33.62
CA ILE A 5 -36.60 -3.69 -34.08
C ILE A 5 -36.78 -3.59 -35.58
N GLN A 6 -36.32 -4.58 -36.32
CA GLN A 6 -36.49 -4.71 -37.74
C GLN A 6 -37.31 -5.95 -38.08
N CYS A 7 -38.23 -5.80 -38.98
CA CYS A 7 -39.03 -6.91 -39.53
C CYS A 7 -38.73 -7.01 -41.03
N ALA A 8 -38.24 -8.17 -41.45
CA ALA A 8 -38.06 -8.48 -42.84
C ALA A 8 -39.25 -9.32 -43.35
N THR A 9 -39.78 -8.95 -44.49
CA THR A 9 -40.89 -9.67 -45.15
C THR A 9 -40.43 -10.25 -46.47
N SER A 10 -40.82 -11.51 -46.73
CA SER A 10 -40.58 -12.18 -48.01
C SER A 10 -41.80 -12.90 -48.47
N GLY A 11 -42.08 -12.85 -49.75
CA GLY A 11 -43.12 -13.68 -50.44
C GLY A 11 -42.45 -14.53 -51.50
N SER A 12 -42.67 -15.86 -51.46
CA SER A 12 -42.06 -16.82 -52.39
C SER A 12 -40.54 -16.68 -52.52
N GLY A 13 -39.83 -16.27 -51.40
CA GLY A 13 -38.41 -16.05 -51.39
C GLY A 13 -37.93 -14.67 -51.86
N ASN A 14 -38.82 -13.79 -52.28
CA ASN A 14 -38.50 -12.41 -52.70
C ASN A 14 -38.84 -11.41 -51.59
N LEU A 15 -38.01 -10.39 -51.43
CA LEU A 15 -38.27 -9.29 -50.51
C LEU A 15 -39.44 -8.45 -51.01
N ILE A 16 -40.31 -7.97 -50.12
CA ILE A 16 -41.49 -7.18 -50.50
C ILE A 16 -41.31 -5.75 -50.01
N GLU A 17 -41.21 -4.81 -50.95
CA GLU A 17 -41.23 -3.38 -50.70
C GLU A 17 -42.68 -2.87 -50.60
N GLY A 18 -42.91 -1.83 -49.80
CA GLY A 18 -44.18 -1.12 -49.71
C GLY A 18 -45.23 -1.80 -48.83
N LEU A 19 -44.91 -2.91 -48.11
CA LEU A 19 -45.82 -3.61 -47.21
C LEU A 19 -45.91 -2.89 -45.88
N THR A 20 -47.10 -2.60 -45.39
CA THR A 20 -47.29 -2.02 -44.07
C THR A 20 -47.16 -3.08 -42.99
N VAL A 21 -46.31 -2.79 -41.99
CA VAL A 21 -46.08 -3.59 -40.76
C VAL A 21 -46.63 -2.82 -39.59
N TYR A 22 -47.46 -3.48 -38.78
CA TYR A 22 -48.00 -2.96 -37.52
C TYR A 22 -47.21 -3.53 -36.36
N PHE A 23 -46.67 -2.65 -35.47
CA PHE A 23 -45.96 -3.03 -34.27
C PHE A 23 -46.85 -2.80 -33.05
N ALA A 24 -46.82 -3.74 -32.11
CA ALA A 24 -47.54 -3.61 -30.85
C ALA A 24 -46.74 -4.18 -29.67
N LEU A 25 -46.79 -3.51 -28.52
CA LEU A 25 -46.28 -4.04 -27.27
C LEU A 25 -47.25 -5.13 -26.77
N LYS A 26 -46.77 -6.35 -26.56
CA LYS A 26 -47.53 -7.48 -26.03
C LYS A 26 -47.38 -7.65 -24.53
N SER A 27 -46.17 -7.37 -24.01
CA SER A 27 -45.88 -7.42 -22.58
C SER A 27 -44.72 -6.52 -22.23
N GLY A 28 -44.55 -6.21 -20.94
CA GLY A 28 -43.52 -5.35 -20.40
C GLY A 28 -43.91 -3.84 -20.40
N SER A 29 -43.00 -2.98 -19.92
CA SER A 29 -43.22 -1.56 -19.82
C SER A 29 -42.25 -0.81 -20.75
N ALA A 30 -42.72 -0.45 -21.93
CA ALA A 30 -41.96 0.29 -22.93
C ALA A 30 -42.89 1.08 -23.85
N THR A 31 -42.31 1.96 -24.67
CA THR A 31 -42.97 2.66 -25.75
C THR A 31 -42.26 2.35 -27.09
N LEU A 32 -43.07 2.24 -28.15
CA LEU A 32 -42.56 2.15 -29.50
C LEU A 32 -42.53 3.51 -30.16
N THR A 33 -41.47 3.86 -30.88
CA THR A 33 -41.35 5.16 -31.59
C THR A 33 -42.31 5.26 -32.74
N SER A 34 -42.67 4.15 -33.36
CA SER A 34 -43.70 4.07 -34.38
C SER A 34 -44.49 2.77 -34.23
N LEU A 35 -45.81 2.88 -34.31
CA LEU A 35 -46.70 1.71 -34.30
C LEU A 35 -46.90 1.10 -35.71
N THR A 36 -46.46 1.82 -36.75
CA THR A 36 -46.48 1.34 -38.15
C THR A 36 -45.23 1.78 -38.87
N ALA A 37 -44.75 0.91 -39.78
CA ALA A 37 -43.71 1.28 -40.75
C ALA A 37 -43.98 0.56 -42.08
N VAL A 38 -43.48 1.11 -43.15
CA VAL A 38 -43.57 0.51 -44.50
C VAL A 38 -42.22 -0.13 -44.81
N THR A 39 -42.25 -1.33 -45.40
CA THR A 39 -41.00 -2.02 -45.80
C THR A 39 -40.30 -1.27 -46.94
N ASP A 40 -38.98 -1.16 -46.81
CA ASP A 40 -38.09 -0.62 -47.83
C ASP A 40 -37.83 -1.61 -48.98
N GLN A 41 -36.98 -1.26 -49.91
CA GLN A 41 -36.55 -2.10 -51.05
C GLN A 41 -35.92 -3.45 -50.61
N ASN A 42 -35.46 -3.55 -49.37
CA ASN A 42 -34.93 -4.77 -48.78
C ASN A 42 -35.98 -5.52 -47.97
N GLY A 43 -37.26 -5.12 -48.07
CA GLY A 43 -38.37 -5.75 -47.32
C GLY A 43 -38.32 -5.45 -45.81
N ILE A 44 -37.60 -4.43 -45.35
CA ILE A 44 -37.36 -4.16 -43.94
C ILE A 44 -38.23 -3.00 -43.44
N ALA A 45 -39.01 -3.23 -42.39
CA ALA A 45 -39.70 -2.18 -41.61
C ALA A 45 -39.10 -2.09 -40.23
N THR A 46 -38.86 -0.85 -39.71
CA THR A 46 -38.15 -0.61 -38.48
C THR A 46 -38.98 0.21 -37.49
N THR A 47 -38.95 -0.16 -36.22
CA THR A 47 -39.37 0.68 -35.08
C THR A 47 -38.32 0.64 -33.97
N SER A 48 -38.36 1.61 -33.04
CA SER A 48 -37.51 1.59 -31.84
C SER A 48 -38.32 1.39 -30.60
N VAL A 49 -37.76 0.65 -29.65
CA VAL A 49 -38.33 0.43 -28.32
C VAL A 49 -37.55 1.22 -27.28
N LYS A 50 -38.24 1.95 -26.41
CA LYS A 50 -37.68 2.68 -25.26
C LYS A 50 -38.46 2.37 -24.01
N GLY A 51 -37.73 2.16 -22.89
CA GLY A 51 -38.35 1.96 -21.57
C GLY A 51 -37.58 2.68 -20.47
N ALA A 52 -38.29 3.18 -19.49
CA ALA A 52 -37.71 3.75 -18.29
C ALA A 52 -37.29 2.70 -17.26
N MET A 53 -37.93 1.51 -17.32
CA MET A 53 -37.63 0.39 -16.40
C MET A 53 -36.87 -0.71 -17.12
N THR A 54 -36.01 -1.39 -16.40
CA THR A 54 -35.37 -2.64 -16.88
C THR A 54 -36.36 -3.82 -16.83
N GLY A 55 -36.17 -4.78 -17.72
CA GLY A 55 -37.00 -6.00 -17.74
C GLY A 55 -37.24 -6.53 -19.14
N SER A 56 -37.99 -7.61 -19.23
CA SER A 56 -38.35 -8.20 -20.50
C SER A 56 -39.55 -7.51 -21.13
N VAL A 57 -39.46 -7.27 -22.42
CA VAL A 57 -40.50 -6.65 -23.24
C VAL A 57 -40.74 -7.50 -24.48
N THR A 58 -41.97 -7.86 -24.75
CA THR A 58 -42.34 -8.59 -25.95
C THR A 58 -43.02 -7.65 -26.95
N VAL A 59 -42.50 -7.58 -28.17
CA VAL A 59 -43.08 -6.79 -29.25
C VAL A 59 -43.54 -7.71 -30.36
N SER A 60 -44.75 -7.48 -30.89
CA SER A 60 -45.26 -8.15 -32.09
C SER A 60 -45.16 -7.27 -33.32
N ALA A 61 -44.93 -7.90 -34.45
CA ALA A 61 -45.04 -7.32 -35.80
C ALA A 61 -46.04 -8.11 -36.60
N VAL A 62 -46.99 -7.41 -37.20
CA VAL A 62 -48.04 -7.99 -38.03
C VAL A 62 -48.10 -7.28 -39.37
N THR A 63 -48.15 -8.01 -40.48
CA THR A 63 -48.27 -7.41 -41.83
C THR A 63 -49.69 -7.39 -42.28
N THR A 64 -50.04 -6.49 -43.25
CA THR A 64 -51.33 -6.45 -43.91
C THR A 64 -51.62 -7.74 -44.71
N ALA A 65 -50.63 -8.52 -45.06
CA ALA A 65 -50.76 -9.81 -45.73
C ALA A 65 -51.06 -10.99 -44.75
N GLY A 66 -51.14 -10.70 -43.46
CA GLY A 66 -51.26 -11.67 -42.38
C GLY A 66 -49.91 -12.15 -41.84
N GLY A 67 -49.95 -12.99 -40.84
CA GLY A 67 -48.75 -13.45 -40.12
C GLY A 67 -48.35 -12.52 -39.00
N MET A 68 -48.09 -13.08 -37.82
CA MET A 68 -47.62 -12.37 -36.65
C MET A 68 -46.31 -13.00 -36.19
N GLN A 69 -45.33 -12.17 -35.91
CA GLN A 69 -44.10 -12.57 -35.27
C GLN A 69 -43.95 -11.81 -33.97
N THR A 70 -43.27 -12.38 -33.01
CA THR A 70 -42.93 -11.72 -31.74
C THR A 70 -41.45 -11.82 -31.48
N VAL A 71 -40.93 -10.80 -30.81
CA VAL A 71 -39.55 -10.75 -30.33
C VAL A 71 -39.52 -10.31 -28.87
N ASP A 72 -38.72 -11.00 -28.07
CA ASP A 72 -38.45 -10.65 -26.69
C ASP A 72 -37.17 -9.85 -26.60
N ILE A 73 -37.22 -8.71 -25.92
CA ILE A 73 -36.12 -7.77 -25.74
C ILE A 73 -35.92 -7.58 -24.25
N THR A 74 -34.67 -7.66 -23.79
CA THR A 74 -34.33 -7.31 -22.41
C THR A 74 -33.86 -5.88 -22.38
N LEU A 75 -34.61 -5.00 -21.70
CA LEU A 75 -34.19 -3.66 -21.38
C LEU A 75 -33.22 -3.68 -20.19
N VAL A 76 -32.04 -3.14 -20.36
CA VAL A 76 -31.00 -3.03 -19.32
C VAL A 76 -30.90 -1.59 -18.81
N ALA A 77 -30.30 -1.38 -17.65
CA ALA A 77 -30.04 -0.05 -17.12
C ALA A 77 -29.19 0.77 -18.11
N GLY A 78 -29.45 2.06 -18.16
CA GLY A 78 -28.63 3.03 -18.86
C GLY A 78 -27.27 3.26 -18.14
N PRO A 79 -26.51 4.27 -18.60
CA PRO A 79 -25.30 4.70 -17.89
C PRO A 79 -25.61 5.15 -16.47
N ALA A 80 -24.60 5.05 -15.59
CA ALA A 80 -24.71 5.53 -14.22
C ALA A 80 -24.99 7.05 -14.18
N ASP A 81 -25.90 7.44 -13.31
CA ASP A 81 -26.24 8.84 -13.08
C ASP A 81 -25.85 9.25 -11.67
N ALA A 82 -25.02 10.32 -11.55
CA ALA A 82 -24.49 10.75 -10.27
C ALA A 82 -25.58 11.25 -9.30
N SER A 83 -26.74 11.70 -9.80
CA SER A 83 -27.87 12.13 -8.95
C SER A 83 -28.66 10.96 -8.36
N LYS A 84 -28.50 9.76 -8.91
CA LYS A 84 -29.16 8.51 -8.50
C LYS A 84 -28.21 7.51 -7.88
N SER A 85 -26.91 7.77 -7.96
CA SER A 85 -25.83 6.91 -7.45
C SER A 85 -25.16 7.56 -6.25
N VAL A 86 -24.49 6.77 -5.43
CA VAL A 86 -23.76 7.28 -4.26
C VAL A 86 -22.52 6.45 -3.98
N LEU A 87 -21.43 7.13 -3.60
CA LEU A 87 -20.24 6.52 -3.02
C LEU A 87 -20.03 7.07 -1.61
N LYS A 88 -19.88 6.18 -0.64
CA LYS A 88 -19.59 6.52 0.77
C LYS A 88 -18.43 5.65 1.29
N ASN A 89 -17.77 6.16 2.30
CA ASN A 89 -16.90 5.40 3.17
C ASN A 89 -17.47 5.39 4.60
N ASN A 90 -17.18 4.36 5.37
CA ASN A 90 -17.61 4.24 6.76
C ASN A 90 -16.66 4.97 7.73
N ARG A 91 -15.43 5.34 7.27
CA ARG A 91 -14.43 6.07 8.05
C ARG A 91 -13.67 7.03 7.14
N SER A 92 -13.56 8.28 7.55
CA SER A 92 -12.88 9.34 6.79
C SER A 92 -11.40 9.53 7.18
N SER A 93 -10.93 8.89 8.26
CA SER A 93 -9.53 8.95 8.71
C SER A 93 -9.04 7.56 9.09
N LEU A 94 -7.84 7.19 8.62
CA LEU A 94 -7.18 5.92 8.83
C LEU A 94 -5.70 6.15 9.20
N LYS A 95 -5.10 5.21 9.94
CA LYS A 95 -3.64 5.15 10.08
C LYS A 95 -3.01 4.56 8.81
N GLY A 96 -1.89 5.14 8.39
CA GLY A 96 -1.12 4.66 7.24
C GLY A 96 -0.22 3.45 7.56
N ASP A 97 -0.78 2.40 8.15
CA ASP A 97 -0.06 1.22 8.64
C ASP A 97 -0.46 -0.09 7.92
N PHE A 98 -1.31 -0.01 6.88
CA PHE A 98 -1.94 -1.12 6.14
C PHE A 98 -2.89 -2.01 6.95
N THR A 99 -3.05 -1.79 8.25
CA THR A 99 -3.93 -2.59 9.12
C THR A 99 -5.23 -1.87 9.40
N ASP A 100 -5.20 -0.54 9.47
CA ASP A 100 -6.40 0.27 9.63
C ASP A 100 -7.11 0.41 8.29
N SER A 101 -8.43 0.23 8.26
CA SER A 101 -9.20 0.13 7.03
C SER A 101 -10.54 0.84 7.08
N ALA A 102 -11.05 1.20 5.91
CA ALA A 102 -12.42 1.66 5.71
C ALA A 102 -13.13 0.81 4.66
N GLU A 103 -14.43 0.63 4.82
CA GLU A 103 -15.30 0.05 3.80
C GLU A 103 -15.79 1.16 2.86
N LEU A 104 -15.62 0.96 1.57
CA LEU A 104 -16.26 1.72 0.50
C LEU A 104 -17.59 1.05 0.17
N HIS A 105 -18.65 1.83 0.12
CA HIS A 105 -19.98 1.40 -0.31
C HIS A 105 -20.42 2.24 -1.50
N LEU A 106 -20.53 1.62 -2.65
CA LEU A 106 -20.96 2.21 -3.91
C LEU A 106 -22.32 1.67 -4.29
N VAL A 107 -23.25 2.57 -4.65
CA VAL A 107 -24.53 2.25 -5.23
C VAL A 107 -24.63 2.91 -6.60
N LEU A 108 -24.86 2.14 -7.65
CA LEU A 108 -24.95 2.62 -9.02
C LEU A 108 -26.36 2.44 -9.58
N HIS A 109 -26.98 3.53 -9.98
CA HIS A 109 -28.25 3.57 -10.68
C HIS A 109 -28.20 4.44 -11.94
N ASP A 110 -29.03 4.15 -12.92
CA ASP A 110 -29.25 5.02 -14.07
C ASP A 110 -30.18 6.20 -13.69
N ILE A 111 -30.38 7.13 -14.63
CA ILE A 111 -31.24 8.32 -14.43
C ILE A 111 -32.68 7.98 -14.03
N SER A 112 -33.18 6.81 -14.41
CA SER A 112 -34.52 6.31 -14.09
C SER A 112 -34.57 5.57 -12.76
N GLY A 113 -33.44 5.40 -12.07
CA GLY A 113 -33.32 4.68 -10.79
C GLY A 113 -33.18 3.16 -10.95
N ASN A 114 -32.91 2.64 -12.15
CA ASN A 114 -32.65 1.22 -12.33
C ASN A 114 -31.25 0.86 -11.82
N PRO A 115 -31.10 -0.24 -11.05
CA PRO A 115 -29.81 -0.67 -10.59
C PRO A 115 -28.92 -1.11 -11.78
N ILE A 116 -27.70 -0.64 -11.78
CA ILE A 116 -26.68 -1.07 -12.74
C ILE A 116 -26.06 -2.35 -12.21
N LYS A 117 -26.29 -3.46 -12.90
CA LYS A 117 -25.92 -4.81 -12.48
C LYS A 117 -24.72 -5.29 -13.29
N VAL A 118 -23.54 -5.26 -12.66
CA VAL A 118 -22.31 -5.78 -13.26
C VAL A 118 -21.70 -6.83 -12.34
N SER A 119 -20.95 -7.76 -12.91
CA SER A 119 -20.19 -8.79 -12.19
C SER A 119 -18.67 -8.62 -12.31
N GLU A 120 -18.24 -7.60 -13.06
CA GLU A 120 -16.85 -7.28 -13.33
C GLU A 120 -16.71 -5.84 -13.86
N GLY A 121 -15.48 -5.39 -14.11
CA GLY A 121 -15.20 -4.11 -14.76
C GLY A 121 -15.33 -2.90 -13.84
N LEU A 122 -15.54 -3.07 -12.53
CA LEU A 122 -15.56 -1.98 -11.56
C LEU A 122 -14.24 -1.94 -10.79
N GLU A 123 -13.68 -0.74 -10.66
CA GLU A 123 -12.48 -0.46 -9.89
C GLU A 123 -12.57 0.92 -9.22
N PHE A 124 -11.67 1.20 -8.27
CA PHE A 124 -11.50 2.52 -7.67
C PHE A 124 -10.11 3.04 -7.99
N VAL A 125 -10.04 4.28 -8.47
CA VAL A 125 -8.78 4.95 -8.78
C VAL A 125 -8.59 6.17 -7.89
N GLN A 126 -7.33 6.51 -7.60
CA GLN A 126 -7.00 7.74 -6.90
C GLN A 126 -7.08 8.94 -7.85
N SER A 127 -7.57 10.08 -7.36
CA SER A 127 -7.64 11.35 -8.06
C SER A 127 -7.18 12.49 -7.15
N GLY A 128 -6.56 13.52 -7.73
CA GLY A 128 -6.08 14.70 -7.00
C GLY A 128 -4.78 14.43 -6.24
N THR A 129 -4.70 14.90 -4.99
CA THR A 129 -3.55 14.63 -4.10
C THR A 129 -3.60 13.17 -3.68
N ASN A 130 -2.59 12.42 -4.09
CA ASN A 130 -2.54 10.98 -3.87
C ASN A 130 -1.69 10.64 -2.66
N VAL A 131 -2.20 9.74 -1.81
CA VAL A 131 -1.40 9.08 -0.77
C VAL A 131 -0.59 7.98 -1.44
N PRO A 132 0.72 7.89 -1.21
CA PRO A 132 1.48 6.73 -1.63
C PRO A 132 0.93 5.47 -0.96
N TYR A 133 1.03 4.34 -1.66
CA TYR A 133 0.71 3.01 -1.12
C TYR A 133 -0.75 2.82 -0.65
N VAL A 134 -1.74 3.43 -1.31
CA VAL A 134 -3.15 3.10 -1.11
C VAL A 134 -3.48 1.78 -1.80
N GLN A 135 -4.17 0.91 -1.09
CA GLN A 135 -4.63 -0.38 -1.59
C GLN A 135 -6.16 -0.46 -1.46
N VAL A 136 -6.79 -0.91 -2.54
CA VAL A 136 -8.22 -1.22 -2.56
C VAL A 136 -8.37 -2.72 -2.82
N SER A 137 -9.18 -3.39 -2.01
CA SER A 137 -9.45 -4.83 -2.18
C SER A 137 -10.18 -5.12 -3.49
N ALA A 138 -10.29 -6.39 -3.83
CA ALA A 138 -11.24 -6.83 -4.85
C ALA A 138 -12.66 -6.34 -4.50
N ILE A 139 -13.44 -6.05 -5.56
CA ILE A 139 -14.83 -5.59 -5.41
C ILE A 139 -15.71 -6.78 -5.00
N ASP A 140 -16.57 -6.56 -4.01
CA ASP A 140 -17.64 -7.48 -3.67
C ASP A 140 -18.88 -7.21 -4.55
N TYR A 141 -19.20 -8.17 -5.42
CA TYR A 141 -20.34 -8.13 -6.33
C TYR A 141 -21.56 -8.89 -5.82
N SER A 142 -21.57 -9.37 -4.58
CA SER A 142 -22.63 -10.21 -4.02
C SER A 142 -24.01 -9.56 -4.02
N LYS A 143 -24.06 -8.22 -4.01
CA LYS A 143 -25.30 -7.43 -4.05
C LYS A 143 -25.49 -6.67 -5.36
N ASN A 144 -24.84 -7.08 -6.43
CA ASN A 144 -24.94 -6.41 -7.73
C ASN A 144 -26.39 -6.34 -8.28
N PHE A 145 -27.26 -7.24 -7.86
CA PHE A 145 -28.68 -7.23 -8.26
C PHE A 145 -29.41 -5.94 -7.82
N SER A 146 -28.97 -5.30 -6.74
CA SER A 146 -29.45 -4.00 -6.27
C SER A 146 -28.58 -2.80 -6.71
N GLY A 147 -27.53 -3.08 -7.49
CA GLY A 147 -26.56 -2.06 -7.89
C GLY A 147 -25.56 -1.69 -6.78
N GLU A 148 -25.45 -2.50 -5.72
CA GLU A 148 -24.58 -2.27 -4.58
C GLU A 148 -23.25 -3.02 -4.71
N TYR A 149 -22.14 -2.32 -4.38
CA TYR A 149 -20.78 -2.81 -4.47
C TYR A 149 -19.99 -2.36 -3.25
N LYS A 150 -19.09 -3.21 -2.78
CA LYS A 150 -18.24 -2.91 -1.64
C LYS A 150 -16.79 -3.22 -1.94
N ALA A 151 -15.89 -2.47 -1.30
CA ALA A 151 -14.47 -2.75 -1.25
C ALA A 151 -13.90 -2.25 0.07
N THR A 152 -12.73 -2.75 0.44
CA THR A 152 -11.98 -2.26 1.60
C THR A 152 -10.79 -1.46 1.12
N VAL A 153 -10.52 -0.31 1.75
CA VAL A 153 -9.35 0.51 1.47
C VAL A 153 -8.43 0.57 2.68
N THR A 154 -7.13 0.43 2.43
CA THR A 154 -6.03 0.59 3.40
C THR A 154 -4.96 1.48 2.79
N GLY A 155 -4.01 1.94 3.59
CA GLY A 155 -2.89 2.73 3.10
C GLY A 155 -1.66 2.60 3.98
N GLY A 156 -0.48 2.79 3.38
CA GLY A 156 0.82 2.73 4.05
C GLY A 156 1.57 4.07 4.08
N GLY A 157 0.90 5.16 3.79
CA GLY A 157 1.49 6.50 3.77
C GLY A 157 0.63 7.53 4.49
N GLU A 158 1.11 8.77 4.55
CA GLU A 158 0.41 9.91 5.13
C GLU A 158 -0.11 10.82 4.01
N GLY A 159 -1.28 11.44 4.21
CA GLY A 159 -1.86 12.42 3.30
C GLY A 159 -3.35 12.21 3.09
N ILE A 160 -3.89 12.86 2.06
CA ILE A 160 -5.31 12.78 1.69
C ILE A 160 -5.43 12.15 0.31
N THR A 161 -6.28 11.15 0.18
CA THR A 161 -6.62 10.56 -1.11
C THR A 161 -8.10 10.75 -1.42
N THR A 162 -8.40 10.97 -2.69
CA THR A 162 -9.76 10.94 -3.22
C THR A 162 -9.89 9.72 -4.11
N LEU A 163 -10.92 8.91 -3.89
CA LEU A 163 -11.23 7.71 -4.66
C LEU A 163 -12.45 7.96 -5.55
N ILE A 164 -12.32 7.57 -6.81
CA ILE A 164 -13.37 7.68 -7.83
C ILE A 164 -13.64 6.29 -8.38
N PRO A 165 -14.92 5.87 -8.51
CA PRO A 165 -15.26 4.60 -9.16
C PRO A 165 -15.10 4.71 -10.68
N VAL A 166 -14.58 3.66 -11.26
CA VAL A 166 -14.41 3.50 -12.72
C VAL A 166 -15.13 2.23 -13.12
N LEU A 167 -16.03 2.32 -14.09
CA LEU A 167 -16.77 1.21 -14.64
C LEU A 167 -16.41 1.01 -16.11
N ASN A 168 -15.84 -0.16 -16.44
CA ASN A 168 -15.38 -0.50 -17.80
C ASN A 168 -14.49 0.60 -18.41
N GLY A 169 -13.54 1.13 -17.61
CA GLY A 169 -12.63 2.19 -18.03
C GLY A 169 -13.24 3.60 -18.03
N VAL A 170 -14.52 3.76 -17.69
CA VAL A 170 -15.20 5.06 -17.63
C VAL A 170 -15.30 5.57 -16.20
N HIS A 171 -14.69 6.71 -15.91
CA HIS A 171 -14.82 7.40 -14.63
C HIS A 171 -16.26 7.80 -14.37
N GLN A 172 -16.79 7.47 -13.19
CA GLN A 172 -18.14 7.86 -12.80
C GLN A 172 -18.12 9.29 -12.25
N ALA A 173 -18.21 10.27 -13.15
CA ALA A 173 -18.14 11.69 -12.82
C ALA A 173 -19.18 12.09 -11.78
N GLY A 174 -18.77 12.88 -10.78
CA GLY A 174 -19.63 13.32 -9.67
C GLY A 174 -19.73 12.32 -8.51
N LEU A 175 -19.10 11.13 -8.63
CA LEU A 175 -18.98 10.18 -7.54
C LEU A 175 -17.55 10.16 -7.04
N SER A 176 -17.33 10.56 -5.80
CA SER A 176 -16.03 10.50 -5.15
C SER A 176 -16.16 10.40 -3.64
N THR A 177 -15.12 9.88 -3.00
CA THR A 177 -15.01 9.90 -1.55
C THR A 177 -13.57 10.17 -1.15
N THR A 178 -13.38 10.86 -0.03
CA THR A 178 -12.06 11.29 0.45
C THR A 178 -11.71 10.58 1.76
N ILE A 179 -10.48 10.12 1.88
CA ILE A 179 -9.94 9.51 3.10
C ILE A 179 -8.63 10.20 3.44
N GLN A 180 -8.48 10.61 4.70
CA GLN A 180 -7.23 11.09 5.27
C GLN A 180 -6.47 9.92 5.90
N PHE A 181 -5.20 9.76 5.52
CA PHE A 181 -4.27 8.85 6.19
C PHE A 181 -3.36 9.66 7.10
N THR A 182 -3.28 9.26 8.36
CA THR A 182 -2.34 9.82 9.33
C THR A 182 -1.09 8.96 9.39
N ARG A 183 0.04 9.54 9.79
CA ARG A 183 1.30 8.80 9.94
C ARG A 183 1.10 7.60 10.87
N ALA A 184 1.64 6.45 10.47
CA ALA A 184 1.73 5.27 11.31
C ALA A 184 2.67 5.50 12.50
N GLU A 185 2.38 4.89 13.64
CA GLU A 185 3.28 4.92 14.80
C GLU A 185 4.55 4.10 14.52
N ASP A 186 5.71 4.64 14.93
CA ASP A 186 6.98 3.94 14.81
C ASP A 186 6.96 2.66 15.66
N LYS A 187 7.58 1.61 15.16
CA LYS A 187 7.81 0.35 15.88
C LYS A 187 9.24 0.32 16.40
N ILE A 188 9.41 -0.09 17.64
CA ILE A 188 10.75 -0.31 18.19
C ILE A 188 11.35 -1.57 17.54
N MET A 189 12.58 -1.48 17.04
CA MET A 189 13.33 -2.64 16.58
C MET A 189 13.52 -3.60 17.75
N SER A 190 13.14 -4.83 17.55
CA SER A 190 13.39 -5.94 18.46
C SER A 190 14.33 -6.95 17.79
N GLY A 191 14.76 -7.94 18.53
CA GLY A 191 15.68 -8.96 18.00
C GLY A 191 17.14 -8.63 18.29
N THR A 192 18.02 -8.89 17.35
CA THR A 192 19.47 -8.87 17.57
C THR A 192 20.22 -8.06 16.52
N VAL A 193 21.42 -7.65 16.89
CA VAL A 193 22.44 -7.12 15.97
C VAL A 193 23.65 -8.01 15.97
N SER A 194 24.31 -8.19 14.84
CA SER A 194 25.52 -9.01 14.73
C SER A 194 26.76 -8.16 14.95
N VAL A 195 27.54 -8.50 15.96
CA VAL A 195 28.71 -7.76 16.43
C VAL A 195 29.90 -8.73 16.48
N ASN A 196 30.82 -8.60 15.54
CA ASN A 196 32.03 -9.43 15.50
C ASN A 196 31.73 -10.93 15.77
N GLY A 197 30.81 -11.51 14.97
CA GLY A 197 30.43 -12.91 14.99
C GLY A 197 29.52 -13.34 16.17
N THR A 198 28.96 -12.39 16.91
CA THR A 198 28.03 -12.67 18.02
C THR A 198 26.77 -11.81 17.88
N ASP A 199 25.60 -12.41 18.08
CA ASP A 199 24.34 -11.69 18.08
C ASP A 199 24.02 -11.17 19.48
N LEU A 200 23.80 -9.84 19.57
CA LEU A 200 23.47 -9.14 20.81
C LEU A 200 22.10 -8.47 20.73
N PRO A 201 21.33 -8.42 21.83
CA PRO A 201 19.98 -7.89 21.80
C PRO A 201 19.94 -6.37 21.59
N THR A 202 19.09 -5.90 20.70
CA THR A 202 18.89 -4.46 20.40
C THR A 202 18.44 -3.66 21.62
N THR A 203 17.79 -4.28 22.57
CA THR A 203 17.27 -3.63 23.79
C THR A 203 18.35 -3.15 24.76
N THR A 204 19.56 -3.70 24.67
CA THR A 204 20.66 -3.45 25.64
C THR A 204 21.98 -3.09 24.97
N PHE A 205 22.21 -3.47 23.73
CA PHE A 205 23.38 -3.11 22.94
C PHE A 205 23.15 -1.81 22.19
N PRO A 206 24.17 -0.95 21.99
CA PRO A 206 25.47 -0.95 22.67
C PRO A 206 25.43 -0.14 23.97
N SER A 207 26.20 -0.56 24.98
CA SER A 207 26.48 0.27 26.12
C SER A 207 27.87 0.88 26.10
N GLN A 208 28.76 0.32 25.31
CA GLN A 208 30.13 0.76 25.07
C GLN A 208 30.28 1.25 23.63
N GLY A 209 31.05 2.31 23.38
CA GLY A 209 31.29 2.84 22.05
C GLY A 209 32.73 3.32 21.83
N PHE A 210 33.17 3.37 20.60
CA PHE A 210 34.43 3.95 20.16
C PHE A 210 34.32 4.40 18.68
N THR A 211 35.13 5.36 18.27
CA THR A 211 35.16 5.78 16.88
C THR A 211 35.67 4.65 16.01
N GLY A 212 34.98 4.34 14.94
CA GLY A 212 35.26 3.19 14.05
C GLY A 212 34.57 1.89 14.46
N ALA A 213 33.80 1.88 15.56
CA ALA A 213 32.96 0.73 15.91
C ALA A 213 31.90 0.50 14.83
N TYR A 214 31.63 -0.77 14.51
CA TYR A 214 30.57 -1.11 13.58
C TYR A 214 29.89 -2.45 13.93
N TYR A 215 28.63 -2.59 13.52
CA TYR A 215 27.82 -3.79 13.68
C TYR A 215 26.74 -3.85 12.59
N GLN A 216 26.10 -5.02 12.45
CA GLN A 216 25.09 -5.28 11.43
C GLN A 216 23.70 -5.43 12.06
N LEU A 217 22.71 -4.72 11.54
CA LEU A 217 21.30 -4.98 11.83
C LEU A 217 20.90 -6.32 11.23
N ASN A 218 20.28 -7.20 12.02
CA ASN A 218 19.79 -8.51 11.58
C ASN A 218 18.36 -8.40 11.01
N ASN A 219 17.94 -9.41 10.25
CA ASN A 219 16.62 -9.40 9.62
C ASN A 219 15.45 -9.45 10.64
N ASP A 220 15.70 -9.95 11.87
CA ASP A 220 14.75 -9.95 12.96
C ASP A 220 14.43 -8.55 13.53
N ASN A 221 15.17 -7.51 13.09
CA ASN A 221 14.89 -6.11 13.40
C ASN A 221 13.76 -5.51 12.55
N PHE A 222 13.34 -6.18 11.49
CA PHE A 222 12.41 -5.68 10.49
C PHE A 222 11.08 -6.45 10.50
N ALA A 223 10.15 -6.06 9.64
CA ALA A 223 8.92 -6.79 9.44
C ALA A 223 9.20 -8.22 8.93
N PRO A 224 8.35 -9.20 9.25
CA PRO A 224 8.51 -10.58 8.78
C PRO A 224 8.71 -10.67 7.26
N GLY A 225 9.76 -11.39 6.85
CA GLY A 225 10.12 -11.56 5.44
C GLY A 225 10.80 -10.36 4.78
N LYS A 226 11.12 -9.31 5.54
CA LYS A 226 11.84 -8.12 5.07
C LYS A 226 13.30 -8.16 5.49
N THR A 227 14.13 -7.42 4.73
CA THR A 227 15.56 -7.27 4.96
C THR A 227 15.93 -5.78 4.94
N ALA A 228 17.16 -5.42 5.27
CA ALA A 228 17.65 -4.04 5.16
C ALA A 228 17.41 -3.42 3.78
N ALA A 229 17.43 -4.20 2.70
CA ALA A 229 17.21 -3.73 1.34
C ALA A 229 15.78 -3.15 1.10
N ASP A 230 14.81 -3.52 1.94
CA ASP A 230 13.44 -3.01 1.87
C ASP A 230 13.26 -1.64 2.54
N TYR A 231 14.32 -1.10 3.17
CA TYR A 231 14.25 0.12 3.98
C TYR A 231 15.22 1.20 3.50
N GLU A 232 14.87 2.43 3.81
CA GLU A 232 15.77 3.57 3.80
C GLU A 232 16.15 3.90 5.24
N PHE A 233 17.45 4.11 5.48
CA PHE A 233 17.97 4.37 6.82
C PHE A 233 18.28 5.85 7.01
N SER A 234 18.04 6.33 8.23
CA SER A 234 18.47 7.64 8.70
C SER A 234 18.92 7.57 10.15
N SER A 235 19.80 8.49 10.54
CA SER A 235 20.24 8.66 11.92
C SER A 235 19.88 10.06 12.41
N SER A 236 19.52 10.18 13.69
CA SER A 236 19.28 11.47 14.34
C SER A 236 20.58 12.22 14.62
N ALA A 237 21.74 11.56 14.58
CA ALA A 237 23.03 12.16 14.89
C ALA A 237 24.10 11.94 13.81
N SER A 238 24.98 12.92 13.66
CA SER A 238 26.07 12.89 12.69
C SER A 238 27.21 11.91 13.03
N TRP A 239 27.29 11.43 14.26
CA TRP A 239 28.30 10.47 14.69
C TRP A 239 27.93 9.01 14.40
N VAL A 240 26.68 8.74 14.04
CA VAL A 240 26.20 7.41 13.62
C VAL A 240 25.87 7.45 12.14
N ASP A 241 26.40 6.51 11.40
CA ASP A 241 26.07 6.26 10.00
C ASP A 241 25.46 4.88 9.84
N VAL A 242 24.49 4.76 8.94
CA VAL A 242 23.86 3.47 8.57
C VAL A 242 23.83 3.39 7.07
N ASP A 243 24.46 2.37 6.52
CA ASP A 243 24.43 2.15 5.08
C ASP A 243 23.18 1.37 4.62
N ALA A 244 23.03 1.25 3.30
CA ALA A 244 21.87 0.57 2.71
C ALA A 244 21.79 -0.93 3.03
N THR A 245 22.85 -1.53 3.55
CA THR A 245 22.86 -2.93 4.00
C THR A 245 22.46 -3.08 5.46
N GLY A 246 22.26 -1.96 6.18
CA GLY A 246 21.98 -1.95 7.61
C GLY A 246 23.25 -2.08 8.47
N LYS A 247 24.45 -1.84 7.90
CA LYS A 247 25.68 -1.73 8.68
C LYS A 247 25.72 -0.38 9.37
N VAL A 248 25.79 -0.40 10.69
CA VAL A 248 25.89 0.78 11.54
C VAL A 248 27.36 1.04 11.88
N THR A 249 27.82 2.29 11.74
CA THR A 249 29.20 2.71 12.03
C THR A 249 29.21 3.95 12.89
N PHE A 250 30.05 3.99 13.93
CA PHE A 250 30.29 5.15 14.78
C PHE A 250 31.47 5.98 14.21
N LYS A 251 31.17 7.12 13.61
CA LYS A 251 32.18 7.96 12.92
C LYS A 251 32.95 8.88 13.85
N ASN A 252 32.36 9.30 14.95
CA ASN A 252 32.93 10.23 15.92
C ASN A 252 32.47 9.88 17.32
N VAL A 253 33.06 10.55 18.31
CA VAL A 253 32.62 10.46 19.70
C VAL A 253 31.16 10.89 19.80
N GLY A 254 30.33 10.01 20.36
CA GLY A 254 28.90 10.18 20.44
C GLY A 254 28.38 10.65 21.79
N SER A 255 27.13 11.06 21.81
CA SER A 255 26.38 11.42 23.01
C SER A 255 25.30 10.37 23.34
N ASN A 256 24.70 10.52 24.51
CA ASN A 256 24.01 9.48 25.28
C ASN A 256 22.82 8.75 24.66
N SER A 257 22.13 9.32 23.69
CA SER A 257 20.95 8.65 23.12
C SER A 257 20.69 9.13 21.71
N GLU A 258 20.75 8.22 20.77
CA GLU A 258 20.53 8.50 19.36
C GLU A 258 19.60 7.47 18.77
N ARG A 259 18.93 7.84 17.68
CA ARG A 259 17.95 7.01 17.02
C ARG A 259 18.34 6.71 15.58
N ILE A 260 18.36 5.43 15.23
CA ILE A 260 18.34 4.96 13.86
C ILE A 260 16.89 4.71 13.48
N THR A 261 16.48 5.21 12.31
CA THR A 261 15.15 4.96 11.74
C THR A 261 15.29 4.22 10.42
N ALA A 262 14.61 3.09 10.31
CA ALA A 262 14.44 2.34 9.08
C ALA A 262 13.01 2.60 8.54
N THR A 263 12.92 3.34 7.44
CA THR A 263 11.65 3.69 6.79
C THR A 263 11.38 2.72 5.65
N PRO A 264 10.24 1.99 5.67
CA PRO A 264 9.95 1.03 4.61
C PRO A 264 9.77 1.71 3.25
N LYS A 265 10.44 1.23 2.21
CA LYS A 265 10.29 1.72 0.82
C LYS A 265 8.90 1.45 0.25
N SER A 266 8.18 0.48 0.79
CA SER A 266 6.81 0.11 0.41
C SER A 266 5.72 0.75 1.27
N GLY A 267 6.08 1.72 2.13
CA GLY A 267 5.18 2.34 3.09
C GLY A 267 4.92 1.50 4.34
N GLY A 268 4.13 2.06 5.26
CA GLY A 268 3.85 1.46 6.56
C GLY A 268 4.67 2.09 7.69
N PRO A 269 4.63 1.52 8.90
CA PRO A 269 5.34 2.04 10.07
C PRO A 269 6.85 1.95 9.90
N SER A 270 7.57 2.98 10.34
CA SER A 270 9.01 2.94 10.46
C SER A 270 9.45 2.10 11.67
N TYR A 271 10.65 1.55 11.60
CA TYR A 271 11.28 0.82 12.70
C TYR A 271 12.40 1.65 13.27
N VAL A 272 12.46 1.77 14.61
CA VAL A 272 13.42 2.63 15.29
C VAL A 272 14.27 1.83 16.27
N TYR A 273 15.57 2.12 16.27
CA TYR A 273 16.54 1.57 17.20
C TYR A 273 17.20 2.70 17.99
N GLU A 274 17.12 2.64 19.31
CA GLU A 274 17.73 3.61 20.20
C GLU A 274 19.12 3.14 20.62
N ILE A 275 20.15 3.89 20.25
CA ILE A 275 21.54 3.68 20.64
C ILE A 275 21.78 4.43 21.95
N ARG A 276 22.25 3.72 23.00
CA ARG A 276 22.49 4.31 24.33
C ARG A 276 23.88 3.97 24.83
N VAL A 277 24.91 4.64 24.29
CA VAL A 277 26.29 4.48 24.71
C VAL A 277 26.51 5.14 26.08
N LYS A 278 26.96 4.37 27.05
CA LYS A 278 27.25 4.81 28.43
C LYS A 278 28.71 5.16 28.62
N SER A 279 29.62 4.49 27.92
CA SER A 279 31.05 4.71 27.99
C SER A 279 31.66 4.79 26.61
N TRP A 280 32.54 5.78 26.40
CA TRP A 280 33.25 5.97 25.16
C TRP A 280 34.73 5.67 25.34
N TRP A 281 35.28 4.88 24.44
CA TRP A 281 36.65 4.35 24.50
C TRP A 281 37.53 5.01 23.47
N VAL A 282 38.77 5.30 23.89
CA VAL A 282 39.84 5.84 23.07
C VAL A 282 41.09 5.00 23.29
N ASN A 283 41.83 4.71 22.24
CA ASN A 283 43.08 3.99 22.27
C ASN A 283 44.26 4.90 21.87
N ALA A 284 45.49 4.51 22.21
CA ALA A 284 46.68 5.20 21.87
C ALA A 284 47.31 4.81 20.51
N GLY A 285 46.53 4.10 19.66
CA GLY A 285 47.03 3.54 18.41
C GLY A 285 48.03 2.39 18.62
N GLU A 286 49.08 2.36 17.82
CA GLU A 286 50.08 1.29 17.84
C GLU A 286 51.15 1.44 18.94
N ALA A 287 51.04 2.44 19.85
CA ALA A 287 52.03 2.72 20.84
C ALA A 287 52.02 1.69 21.98
N PHE A 288 53.10 0.95 22.14
CA PHE A 288 53.36 0.14 23.32
C PHE A 288 53.88 1.02 24.45
N MET A 289 53.24 0.97 25.61
CA MET A 289 53.55 1.83 26.74
C MET A 289 53.72 0.97 28.01
N ILE A 290 54.66 1.39 28.86
CA ILE A 290 54.62 0.93 30.27
C ILE A 290 53.47 1.61 30.99
N TYR A 291 53.08 1.05 32.12
CA TYR A 291 51.88 1.50 32.87
C TYR A 291 51.82 3.00 33.14
N SER A 292 52.96 3.58 33.61
CA SER A 292 53.03 5.02 33.92
C SER A 292 52.85 5.94 32.72
N LEU A 293 53.29 5.50 31.53
CA LEU A 293 53.07 6.25 30.31
C LEU A 293 51.62 6.13 29.82
N ALA A 294 50.98 4.97 30.01
CA ALA A 294 49.56 4.78 29.69
C ALA A 294 48.66 5.62 30.60
N GLU A 295 48.98 5.68 31.87
CA GLU A 295 48.28 6.55 32.85
C GLU A 295 48.44 8.02 32.50
N ASN A 296 49.66 8.46 32.15
CA ASN A 296 49.95 9.83 31.69
C ASN A 296 49.24 10.14 30.37
N PHE A 297 49.20 9.22 29.42
CA PHE A 297 48.47 9.42 28.16
C PHE A 297 46.99 9.69 28.44
N CYS A 298 46.35 8.87 29.25
CA CYS A 298 44.95 9.08 29.59
C CYS A 298 44.72 10.41 30.28
N SER A 299 45.47 10.73 31.34
CA SER A 299 45.28 11.92 32.12
C SER A 299 45.58 13.21 31.33
N SER A 300 46.64 13.23 30.50
CA SER A 300 46.98 14.37 29.67
C SER A 300 45.98 14.69 28.58
N ASN A 301 45.17 13.69 28.16
CA ASN A 301 44.13 13.85 27.18
C ASN A 301 42.72 13.97 27.81
N GLY A 302 42.62 14.11 29.14
CA GLY A 302 41.35 14.23 29.83
C GLY A 302 40.57 12.91 29.99
N TYR A 303 41.24 11.78 29.81
CA TYR A 303 40.69 10.44 29.99
C TYR A 303 41.14 9.79 31.29
N THR A 304 40.55 8.67 31.61
CA THR A 304 40.95 7.83 32.75
C THR A 304 41.35 6.45 32.28
N LEU A 305 42.37 5.86 32.89
CA LEU A 305 42.71 4.47 32.64
C LEU A 305 41.57 3.60 33.20
N PRO A 306 40.97 2.71 32.37
CA PRO A 306 39.78 1.95 32.77
C PRO A 306 40.11 0.93 33.83
N ARG A 307 39.13 0.56 34.68
CA ARG A 307 39.25 -0.62 35.54
C ARG A 307 39.13 -1.88 34.68
N ALA A 308 39.75 -2.98 35.15
CA ALA A 308 39.80 -4.25 34.44
C ALA A 308 38.38 -4.80 34.09
N ASN A 309 37.42 -4.63 35.00
CA ASN A 309 36.04 -5.07 34.75
C ASN A 309 35.28 -4.28 33.68
N TYR A 310 35.70 -3.06 33.33
CA TYR A 310 35.12 -2.33 32.18
C TYR A 310 35.72 -2.78 30.87
N LEU A 311 36.96 -3.24 30.86
CA LEU A 311 37.57 -3.89 29.69
C LEU A 311 36.97 -5.25 29.42
N ASN A 312 36.95 -6.11 30.44
CA ASN A 312 36.46 -7.48 30.34
C ASN A 312 35.78 -7.91 31.63
N HIS A 313 34.47 -7.97 31.63
CA HIS A 313 33.68 -8.39 32.79
C HIS A 313 33.47 -9.92 32.84
N SER A 314 33.52 -10.58 31.68
CA SER A 314 33.22 -12.02 31.55
C SER A 314 34.02 -12.60 30.39
N SER A 315 34.35 -13.89 30.49
CA SER A 315 34.95 -14.65 29.38
C SER A 315 33.98 -14.90 28.26
N SER A 316 32.68 -14.65 28.45
CA SER A 316 31.64 -14.79 27.43
C SER A 316 31.23 -13.43 26.81
N ARG A 317 30.82 -13.49 25.56
CA ARG A 317 30.23 -12.34 24.88
C ARG A 317 28.90 -11.94 25.54
N GLY A 318 28.62 -10.63 25.63
CA GLY A 318 27.43 -10.08 26.31
C GLY A 318 27.52 -8.58 26.49
N ILE A 319 26.71 -8.01 27.35
CA ILE A 319 26.61 -6.56 27.58
C ILE A 319 27.40 -6.16 28.82
N GLY A 320 28.01 -4.97 28.84
CA GLY A 320 28.50 -4.28 30.01
C GLY A 320 30.01 -4.01 30.06
N SER A 321 30.81 -4.59 29.17
CA SER A 321 32.24 -4.23 29.05
C SER A 321 32.68 -4.19 27.58
N LEU A 322 33.82 -3.56 27.31
CA LEU A 322 34.31 -3.37 25.95
C LEU A 322 34.44 -4.70 25.20
N TYR A 323 35.18 -5.66 25.77
CA TYR A 323 35.41 -6.96 25.13
C TYR A 323 34.16 -7.85 25.10
N SER A 324 33.30 -7.80 26.13
CA SER A 324 32.07 -8.58 26.11
C SER A 324 31.16 -8.15 24.98
N GLU A 325 31.01 -6.86 24.72
CA GLU A 325 30.14 -6.33 23.65
C GLU A 325 30.80 -6.47 22.28
N TRP A 326 32.06 -6.05 22.11
CA TRP A 326 32.71 -5.88 20.82
C TRP A 326 33.61 -7.05 20.41
N GLY A 327 33.95 -7.93 21.35
CA GLY A 327 34.83 -9.09 21.13
C GLY A 327 36.30 -8.71 21.02
N ASP A 328 37.06 -9.47 20.24
CA ASP A 328 38.48 -9.17 20.01
C ASP A 328 38.65 -7.79 19.33
N MET A 329 39.31 -6.88 20.03
CA MET A 329 39.53 -5.51 19.56
C MET A 329 40.45 -5.45 18.35
N GLY A 330 41.29 -6.48 18.11
CA GLY A 330 42.07 -6.59 16.88
C GLY A 330 41.23 -6.66 15.60
N HIS A 331 39.97 -6.99 15.72
CA HIS A 331 39.00 -6.89 14.61
C HIS A 331 38.75 -5.47 14.13
N TYR A 332 39.01 -4.47 14.98
CA TYR A 332 38.81 -3.04 14.71
C TYR A 332 40.14 -2.28 14.51
N THR A 333 41.21 -2.98 14.12
CA THR A 333 42.52 -2.34 13.90
C THR A 333 42.47 -1.30 12.80
N THR A 334 41.89 -1.64 11.66
CA THR A 334 41.80 -0.73 10.50
C THR A 334 40.87 0.45 10.76
N GLU A 335 39.71 0.19 11.36
CA GLU A 335 38.65 1.18 11.52
C GLU A 335 38.85 2.10 12.75
N ALA A 336 39.47 1.57 13.79
CA ALA A 336 39.56 2.23 15.08
C ALA A 336 40.96 2.29 15.72
N GLY A 337 41.98 1.67 15.10
CA GLY A 337 43.33 1.65 15.60
C GLY A 337 43.58 0.77 16.82
N PHE A 338 42.60 -0.09 17.19
CA PHE A 338 42.82 -1.05 18.26
C PHE A 338 43.74 -2.19 17.81
N GLN A 339 44.49 -2.74 18.75
CA GLN A 339 45.41 -3.85 18.47
C GLN A 339 44.94 -5.13 19.15
N SER A 340 45.27 -6.28 18.61
CA SER A 340 45.04 -7.58 19.23
C SER A 340 46.08 -7.85 20.34
N ASN A 341 46.08 -7.01 21.35
CA ASN A 341 47.09 -7.01 22.42
C ASN A 341 46.46 -6.82 23.80
N MET A 342 47.25 -6.98 24.84
CA MET A 342 46.84 -6.62 26.21
C MET A 342 46.80 -5.11 26.42
N TYR A 343 45.78 -4.67 27.12
CA TYR A 343 45.59 -3.26 27.47
C TYR A 343 45.76 -3.05 28.97
N TRP A 344 46.35 -1.93 29.34
CA TRP A 344 46.50 -1.55 30.72
C TRP A 344 45.15 -1.19 31.34
N SER A 345 44.98 -1.58 32.62
CA SER A 345 43.83 -1.21 33.43
C SER A 345 44.31 -0.62 34.75
N SER A 346 43.51 0.26 35.37
CA SER A 346 43.67 0.62 36.76
C SER A 346 43.25 -0.53 37.68
N LYS A 347 43.72 -0.52 38.89
CA LYS A 347 43.31 -1.50 39.90
C LYS A 347 41.82 -1.43 40.21
#